data_5df5ff81058d603b85074f81c6c081a4
#
_entry.id   5df5ff81058d603b85074f81c6c081a4
#
_cell.length_a   1.000
_cell.length_b   1.000
_cell.length_c   1.000
_cell.angle_alpha   90.00
_cell.angle_beta   90.00
_cell.angle_gamma   90.00
#
_symmetry.space_group_name_H-M   'P 1'
#
loop_
_entity.id
_entity.type
_entity.pdbx_description
1 polymer ?
#
loop_
_entity_poly.entity_id
_entity_poly.type
_entity_poly.pdbx_seq_one_letter_code
_entity_poly.pdbx_strand_id
1 'polypeptide(L)' 'MAGPRISELYKYMTLPQAAQRLGMHPAKLRRRLRDGIFPQPTFINEYGLKLFDEEWLRKAKTILTNSFEAKS' A
#
# COMPACT_ATOMS: atom_id res chain seq x y z
N MET A 1 21.09 12.86 -12.75
CA MET A 1 19.76 13.46 -12.79
C MET A 1 18.96 13.12 -11.60
N ALA A 2 18.98 13.99 -10.66
CA ALA A 2 18.24 13.78 -9.44
C ALA A 2 16.77 14.12 -9.58
N GLY A 3 16.46 15.02 -10.51
CA GLY A 3 15.10 15.48 -10.70
C GLY A 3 14.08 14.38 -10.94
N PRO A 4 14.32 13.47 -11.91
CA PRO A 4 13.36 12.42 -12.18
C PRO A 4 13.13 11.50 -10.98
N ARG A 5 14.19 11.26 -10.21
CA ARG A 5 14.04 10.42 -9.03
C ARG A 5 13.14 11.05 -8.00
N ILE A 6 13.30 12.34 -7.80
CA ILE A 6 12.46 13.05 -6.84
C ILE A 6 11.01 12.99 -7.26
N SER A 7 10.76 13.15 -8.55
CA SER A 7 9.41 13.04 -9.08
C SER A 7 8.83 11.66 -8.82
N GLU A 8 9.63 10.63 -9.03
CA GLU A 8 9.16 9.27 -8.82
C GLU A 8 8.85 9.01 -7.36
N LEU A 9 9.62 9.59 -6.45
CA LEU A 9 9.38 9.40 -5.04
C LEU A 9 8.02 9.96 -4.63
N TYR A 10 7.55 10.98 -5.29
CA TYR A 10 6.23 11.54 -5.00
C TYR A 10 5.11 10.57 -5.32
N LYS A 11 5.36 9.64 -6.20
CA LYS A 11 4.34 8.67 -6.59
C LYS A 11 4.15 7.59 -5.55
N TYR A 12 5.08 7.47 -4.62
CA TYR A 12 5.04 6.40 -3.65
C TYR A 12 4.57 6.91 -2.30
N MET A 13 3.89 6.03 -1.58
CA MET A 13 3.43 6.29 -0.23
C MET A 13 4.11 5.34 0.72
N THR A 14 4.32 5.80 1.95
CA THR A 14 4.80 4.92 3.01
C THR A 14 3.64 4.08 3.52
N LEU A 15 3.95 3.09 4.36
CA LEU A 15 2.91 2.22 4.92
C LEU A 15 1.86 3.01 5.70
N PRO A 16 2.24 3.93 6.60
CA PRO A 16 1.22 4.71 7.30
C PRO A 16 0.36 5.55 6.36
N GLN A 17 0.96 6.11 5.32
CA GLN A 17 0.20 6.89 4.36
C GLN A 17 -0.79 6.03 3.58
N ALA A 18 -0.35 4.85 3.17
CA ALA A 18 -1.24 3.94 2.46
C ALA A 18 -2.39 3.48 3.36
N ALA A 19 -2.08 3.20 4.62
CA ALA A 19 -3.11 2.81 5.57
C ALA A 19 -4.14 3.90 5.73
N GLN A 20 -3.70 5.14 5.82
CA GLN A 20 -4.61 6.27 5.95
C GLN A 20 -5.53 6.36 4.73
N ARG A 21 -4.96 6.16 3.54
CA ARG A 21 -5.75 6.21 2.30
C ARG A 21 -6.76 5.07 2.25
N LEU A 22 -6.48 3.96 2.92
CA LEU A 22 -7.39 2.83 2.98
C LEU A 22 -8.35 2.91 4.16
N GLY A 23 -8.16 3.89 5.03
CA GLY A 23 -9.03 4.08 6.17
C GLY A 23 -8.80 3.06 7.28
N MET A 24 -7.57 2.62 7.45
CA MET A 24 -7.27 1.64 8.48
C MET A 24 -6.00 2.03 9.22
N HIS A 25 -5.81 1.44 10.40
CA HIS A 25 -4.62 1.68 11.20
C HIS A 25 -3.40 1.04 10.54
N PRO A 26 -2.22 1.69 10.62
CA PRO A 26 -1.02 1.12 10.00
C PRO A 26 -0.68 -0.29 10.49
N ALA A 27 -0.90 -0.57 11.77
CA ALA A 27 -0.61 -1.89 12.31
C ALA A 27 -1.49 -2.95 11.66
N LYS A 28 -2.73 -2.60 11.37
CA LYS A 28 -3.65 -3.51 10.73
C LYS A 28 -3.21 -3.79 9.30
N LEU A 29 -2.77 -2.74 8.60
CA LEU A 29 -2.29 -2.92 7.24
C LEU A 29 -1.05 -3.81 7.22
N ARG A 30 -0.13 -3.59 8.15
CA ARG A 30 1.07 -4.41 8.22
C ARG A 30 0.72 -5.88 8.42
N ARG A 31 -0.24 -6.15 9.28
CA ARG A 31 -0.67 -7.52 9.53
C ARG A 31 -1.26 -8.15 8.29
N ARG A 32 -2.09 -7.42 7.57
CA ARG A 32 -2.72 -7.95 6.37
C ARG A 32 -1.72 -8.22 5.27
N LEU A 33 -0.69 -7.38 5.18
CA LEU A 33 0.40 -7.62 4.24
C LEU A 33 1.14 -8.91 4.60
N ARG A 34 1.40 -9.10 5.88
CA ARG A 34 2.09 -10.30 6.34
C ARG A 34 1.26 -11.55 6.08
N ASP A 35 -0.03 -11.45 6.23
CA ASP A 35 -0.94 -12.59 6.04
C ASP A 35 -1.25 -12.86 4.57
N GLY A 36 -0.74 -12.02 3.67
CA GLY A 36 -0.96 -12.22 2.25
C GLY A 36 -2.33 -11.80 1.76
N ILE A 37 -3.08 -11.04 2.55
CA ILE A 37 -4.40 -10.60 2.15
C ILE A 37 -4.31 -9.52 1.06
N PHE A 38 -3.31 -8.66 1.16
CA PHE A 38 -3.08 -7.61 0.16
C PHE A 38 -1.89 -7.99 -0.71
N PRO A 39 -1.80 -7.42 -1.91
CA PRO A 39 -0.64 -7.68 -2.78
C PRO A 39 0.62 -7.12 -2.17
N GLN A 40 1.74 -7.59 -2.66
CA GLN A 40 3.04 -7.12 -2.18
C GLN A 40 3.18 -5.62 -2.41
N PRO A 41 3.98 -4.93 -1.59
CA PRO A 41 4.23 -3.52 -1.82
C PRO A 41 4.79 -3.28 -3.21
N THR A 42 4.50 -2.12 -3.76
CA THR A 42 4.98 -1.77 -5.09
C THR A 42 6.50 -1.81 -5.13
N PHE A 43 7.14 -1.33 -4.08
CA PHE A 43 8.59 -1.24 -4.05
C PHE A 43 9.09 -1.34 -2.61
N ILE A 44 10.18 -2.05 -2.41
CA ILE A 44 10.83 -2.13 -1.11
C ILE A 44 12.25 -1.65 -1.31
N ASN A 45 12.63 -0.59 -0.57
CA ASN A 45 13.97 -0.03 -0.76
C ASN A 45 15.02 -0.89 -0.05
N GLU A 46 16.28 -0.48 -0.16
CA GLU A 46 17.39 -1.26 0.38
C GLU A 46 17.37 -1.33 1.90
N TYR A 47 16.63 -0.46 2.55
CA TYR A 47 16.50 -0.48 4.01
C TYR A 47 15.27 -1.24 4.47
N GLY A 48 14.58 -1.87 3.57
CA GLY A 48 13.40 -2.63 3.94
C GLY A 48 12.14 -1.80 4.06
N LEU A 49 12.20 -0.52 3.67
CA LEU A 49 11.02 0.34 3.73
C LEU A 49 10.07 -0.01 2.59
N LYS A 50 8.84 -0.29 2.96
CA LYS A 50 7.81 -0.65 1.97
C LYS A 50 7.16 0.61 1.42
N LEU A 51 7.07 0.67 0.09
CA LEU A 51 6.48 1.81 -0.59
C LEU A 51 5.34 1.34 -1.46
N PHE A 52 4.30 2.18 -1.56
CA PHE A 52 3.07 1.84 -2.26
C PHE A 52 2.72 2.96 -3.23
N ASP A 53 2.01 2.62 -4.31
CA ASP A 53 1.58 3.63 -5.27
C ASP A 53 0.07 3.57 -5.47
N GLU A 54 -0.42 4.41 -6.37
CA GLU A 54 -1.86 4.50 -6.61
C GLU A 54 -2.42 3.19 -7.15
N GLU A 55 -1.68 2.53 -7.98
CA GLU A 55 -2.13 1.25 -8.53
C GLU A 55 -2.27 0.21 -7.45
N TRP A 56 -1.31 0.15 -6.55
CA TRP A 56 -1.40 -0.76 -5.41
C TRP A 56 -2.63 -0.42 -4.56
N LEU A 57 -2.84 0.87 -4.36
CA LEU A 57 -3.97 1.33 -3.55
C LEU A 57 -5.29 0.89 -4.18
N ARG A 58 -5.38 0.98 -5.49
CA ARG A 58 -6.58 0.57 -6.20
C ARG A 58 -6.85 -0.91 -6.00
N LYS A 59 -5.81 -1.73 -6.11
CA LYS A 59 -5.95 -3.16 -5.91
C LYS A 59 -6.37 -3.47 -4.49
N ALA A 60 -5.79 -2.79 -3.53
CA ALA A 60 -6.13 -3.01 -2.13
C ALA A 60 -7.58 -2.64 -1.85
N LYS A 61 -8.04 -1.53 -2.42
CA LYS A 61 -9.42 -1.11 -2.24
C LYS A 61 -10.39 -2.12 -2.84
N THR A 62 -10.02 -2.69 -3.97
CA THR A 62 -10.84 -3.72 -4.60
C THR A 62 -10.97 -4.93 -3.68
N ILE A 63 -9.88 -5.32 -3.07
CA ILE A 63 -9.90 -6.46 -2.16
C ILE A 63 -10.79 -6.16 -0.95
N LEU A 64 -10.71 -4.95 -0.41
CA LEU A 64 -11.55 -4.57 0.70
C LEU A 64 -13.03 -4.59 0.33
N THR A 65 -13.34 -4.08 -0.85
CA THR A 65 -14.72 -4.06 -1.33
C THR A 65 -15.26 -5.48 -1.50
N ASN A 66 -14.46 -6.35 -2.10
CA ASN A 66 -14.87 -7.73 -2.27
C ASN A 66 -15.07 -8.45 -0.95
N SER A 67 -14.21 -8.15 0.02
CA SER A 67 -14.35 -8.73 1.35
C SER A 67 -15.66 -8.33 1.98
N PHE A 68 -16.03 -7.07 1.85
CA PHE A 68 -17.29 -6.59 2.37
C PHE A 68 -18.47 -7.31 1.73
N GLU A 69 -18.42 -7.43 0.42
CA GLU A 69 -19.51 -8.08 -0.30
C GLU A 69 -19.61 -9.54 0.05
N ALA A 70 -18.48 -10.19 0.24
CA ALA A 70 -18.48 -11.60 0.60
C ALA A 70 -19.13 -11.82 1.96
N LYS A 71 -19.03 -10.84 2.83
CA LYS A 71 -19.63 -10.96 4.15
C LYS A 71 -21.12 -10.68 4.14
N SER A 72 -21.54 -9.92 3.18
CA SER A 72 -22.94 -9.59 3.07
C SER A 72 -23.74 -10.78 2.57
#